data_4ad8f6cdef6575549c59b5158a9b34c9
#
_entry.id   4ad8f6cdef6575549c59b5158a9b34c9
#
_cell.length_a   1.000
_cell.length_b   1.000
_cell.length_c   1.000
_cell.angle_alpha   90.00
_cell.angle_beta   90.00
_cell.angle_gamma   90.00
#
_symmetry.space_group_name_H-M   'P 1'
#
loop_
_entity.id
_entity.type
_entity.pdbx_description
1 polymer ?
#
loop_
_entity_poly.entity_id
_entity_poly.type
_entity_poly.pdbx_seq_one_letter_code
_entity_poly.pdbx_strand_id
1 'polypeptide(L)'
;MAKILLVDDDTTFCLMLKTWLTKRGFEVENAFSCREALAKLKGTKYDVVLTDLRLPDEDGIYLLKNIKASTPEVQVILMTGYADIQTAVLAMKLGAFDYVAKPVIPDEILKKIQDTLEQTAVPEQKKADKKAPIGAIHQRYESGSRQTLRIYSIGSSDYDDCIDYRRKWFR
;
A
#
# COMPACT_ATOMS: atom_id res chain seq x y z
N MET A 1 -13.81 8.94 17.86
CA MET A 1 -14.12 9.04 16.43
C MET A 1 -12.80 8.90 15.69
N ALA A 2 -12.73 8.03 14.69
CA ALA A 2 -11.50 7.90 13.93
C ALA A 2 -11.31 9.12 13.00
N LYS A 3 -10.07 9.61 12.94
CA LYS A 3 -9.69 10.79 12.19
C LYS A 3 -8.93 10.41 10.92
N ILE A 4 -9.43 10.87 9.78
CA ILE A 4 -8.94 10.53 8.45
C ILE A 4 -8.38 11.77 7.77
N LEU A 5 -7.19 11.66 7.19
CA LEU A 5 -6.64 12.65 6.28
C LEU A 5 -6.83 12.16 4.84
N LEU A 6 -7.54 12.92 4.03
CA LEU A 6 -7.77 12.67 2.61
C LEU A 6 -6.86 13.59 1.78
N VAL A 7 -5.97 13.00 0.99
CA VAL A 7 -4.97 13.71 0.20
C VAL A 7 -5.18 13.44 -1.28
N ASP A 8 -5.68 14.44 -2.00
CA ASP A 8 -6.00 14.32 -3.42
C ASP A 8 -6.14 15.75 -4.00
N ASP A 9 -5.65 16.00 -5.20
CA ASP A 9 -5.75 17.30 -5.85
C ASP A 9 -7.13 17.57 -6.48
N ASP A 10 -7.92 16.52 -6.70
CA ASP A 10 -9.32 16.65 -7.11
C ASP A 10 -10.20 17.11 -5.94
N THR A 11 -10.45 18.43 -5.89
CA THR A 11 -11.28 19.05 -4.86
C THR A 11 -12.71 18.53 -4.84
N THR A 12 -13.28 18.18 -6.00
CA THR A 12 -14.64 17.65 -6.14
C THR A 12 -14.73 16.25 -5.54
N PHE A 13 -13.78 15.40 -5.86
CA PHE A 13 -13.64 14.07 -5.28
C PHE A 13 -13.46 14.15 -3.76
N CYS A 14 -12.56 15.01 -3.30
CA CYS A 14 -12.34 15.26 -1.89
C CYS A 14 -13.60 15.68 -1.15
N LEU A 15 -14.36 16.63 -1.68
CA LEU A 15 -15.60 17.10 -1.06
C LEU A 15 -16.66 16.01 -0.99
N MET A 16 -16.82 15.25 -2.07
CA MET A 16 -17.76 14.13 -2.15
C MET A 16 -17.42 13.06 -1.08
N LEU A 17 -16.18 12.59 -1.10
CA LEU A 17 -15.75 11.50 -0.19
C LEU A 17 -15.74 11.95 1.27
N LYS A 18 -15.27 13.17 1.56
CA LYS A 18 -15.35 13.77 2.90
C LYS A 18 -16.79 13.81 3.42
N THR A 19 -17.71 14.35 2.62
CA THR A 19 -19.13 14.47 3.01
C THR A 19 -19.71 13.09 3.29
N TRP A 20 -19.38 12.11 2.47
CA TRP A 20 -19.88 10.75 2.59
C TRP A 20 -19.32 10.03 3.83
N LEU A 21 -18.03 10.15 4.12
CA LEU A 21 -17.38 9.57 5.30
C LEU A 21 -17.83 10.26 6.59
N THR A 22 -17.99 11.60 6.56
CA THR A 22 -18.48 12.36 7.75
C THR A 22 -19.88 11.91 8.16
N LYS A 23 -20.78 11.64 7.20
CA LYS A 23 -22.10 11.09 7.48
C LYS A 23 -22.07 9.70 8.13
N ARG A 24 -20.95 8.99 8.06
CA ARG A 24 -20.72 7.68 8.67
C ARG A 24 -19.95 7.75 10.00
N GLY A 25 -19.72 8.95 10.50
CA GLY A 25 -19.17 9.17 11.83
C GLY A 25 -17.64 9.28 11.85
N PHE A 26 -16.99 9.53 10.72
CA PHE A 26 -15.55 9.82 10.68
C PHE A 26 -15.29 11.33 10.73
N GLU A 27 -14.20 11.72 11.36
CA GLU A 27 -13.66 13.07 11.24
C GLU A 27 -12.71 13.10 10.04
N VAL A 28 -13.01 13.91 9.03
CA VAL A 28 -12.25 13.93 7.78
C VAL A 28 -11.69 15.32 7.50
N GLU A 29 -10.39 15.39 7.30
CA GLU A 29 -9.71 16.59 6.81
C GLU A 29 -9.13 16.34 5.40
N ASN A 30 -9.10 17.40 4.58
CA ASN A 30 -8.53 17.33 3.23
C ASN A 30 -7.16 17.98 3.20
N ALA A 31 -6.28 17.47 2.34
CA ALA A 31 -5.06 18.12 1.88
C ALA A 31 -4.98 17.95 0.35
N PHE A 32 -4.48 18.95 -0.35
CA PHE A 32 -4.46 18.97 -1.81
C PHE A 32 -3.05 18.82 -2.38
N SER A 33 -2.08 18.58 -1.49
CA SER A 33 -0.69 18.35 -1.86
C SER A 33 0.03 17.55 -0.78
N CYS A 34 1.15 16.94 -1.13
CA CYS A 34 2.01 16.23 -0.19
C CYS A 34 2.51 17.16 0.93
N ARG A 35 2.91 18.38 0.58
CA ARG A 35 3.38 19.40 1.54
C ARG A 35 2.32 19.76 2.56
N GLU A 36 1.08 19.98 2.12
CA GLU A 36 -0.04 20.27 3.00
C GLU A 36 -0.34 19.09 3.93
N ALA A 37 -0.35 17.87 3.38
CA ALA A 37 -0.55 16.65 4.16
C ALA A 37 0.51 16.49 5.27
N LEU A 38 1.79 16.66 4.94
CA LEU A 38 2.88 16.58 5.91
C LEU A 38 2.81 17.69 6.96
N ALA A 39 2.35 18.89 6.62
CA ALA A 39 2.15 19.97 7.58
C ALA A 39 1.04 19.63 8.59
N LYS A 40 -0.08 19.07 8.13
CA LYS A 40 -1.18 18.62 8.98
C LYS A 40 -0.79 17.47 9.91
N LEU A 41 -0.04 16.50 9.40
CA LEU A 41 0.46 15.36 10.18
C LEU A 41 1.40 15.74 11.32
N LYS A 42 2.10 16.88 11.23
CA LYS A 42 2.93 17.40 12.33
C LYS A 42 2.12 17.95 13.52
N GLY A 43 0.93 18.49 13.24
CA GLY A 43 0.10 19.15 14.25
C GLY A 43 -1.08 18.32 14.75
N THR A 44 -1.45 17.28 14.04
CA THR A 44 -2.66 16.52 14.30
C THR A 44 -2.39 15.02 14.12
N LYS A 45 -2.91 14.21 15.04
CA LYS A 45 -2.88 12.75 14.89
C LYS A 45 -4.05 12.31 14.01
N TYR A 46 -3.73 11.46 13.03
CA TYR A 46 -4.70 10.79 12.20
C TYR A 46 -4.55 9.27 12.37
N ASP A 47 -5.66 8.55 12.26
CA ASP A 47 -5.68 7.10 12.33
C ASP A 47 -5.41 6.50 10.94
N VAL A 48 -5.98 7.12 9.90
CA VAL A 48 -5.86 6.67 8.51
C VAL A 48 -5.55 7.85 7.60
N VAL A 49 -4.66 7.64 6.64
CA VAL A 49 -4.41 8.55 5.52
C VAL A 49 -4.85 7.86 4.23
N LEU A 50 -5.77 8.50 3.51
CA LEU A 50 -6.14 8.13 2.15
C LEU A 50 -5.41 9.08 1.21
N THR A 51 -4.53 8.59 0.36
CA THR A 51 -3.75 9.47 -0.54
C THR A 51 -3.81 9.02 -1.98
N ASP A 52 -3.96 9.98 -2.90
CA ASP A 52 -3.70 9.70 -4.30
C ASP A 52 -2.21 9.39 -4.50
N LEU A 53 -1.93 8.57 -5.49
CA LEU A 53 -0.57 8.29 -5.94
C LEU A 53 0.03 9.52 -6.64
N ARG A 54 -0.77 10.25 -7.41
CA ARG A 54 -0.33 11.45 -8.15
C ARG A 54 -0.79 12.70 -7.45
N LEU A 55 0.14 13.44 -6.89
CA LEU A 55 -0.09 14.74 -6.28
C LEU A 55 0.67 15.82 -7.07
N PRO A 56 0.28 17.10 -6.99
CA PRO A 56 0.84 18.14 -7.83
C PRO A 56 2.29 18.49 -7.51
N ASP A 57 2.75 18.19 -6.31
CA ASP A 57 4.11 18.53 -5.82
C ASP A 57 5.03 17.31 -5.72
N GLU A 58 4.54 16.17 -5.24
CA GLU A 58 5.28 14.93 -5.05
C GLU A 58 4.35 13.73 -5.24
N ASP A 59 4.90 12.50 -5.35
CA ASP A 59 4.05 11.31 -5.46
C ASP A 59 3.57 10.78 -4.10
N GLY A 60 2.47 10.02 -4.10
CA GLY A 60 1.92 9.40 -2.88
C GLY A 60 2.86 8.37 -2.24
N ILE A 61 3.82 7.82 -2.99
CA ILE A 61 4.86 6.93 -2.44
C ILE A 61 5.85 7.74 -1.58
N TYR A 62 6.20 8.95 -2.01
CA TYR A 62 7.02 9.85 -1.19
C TYR A 62 6.31 10.20 0.12
N LEU A 63 5.01 10.54 0.05
CA LEU A 63 4.20 10.81 1.23
C LEU A 63 4.15 9.58 2.17
N LEU A 64 3.90 8.38 1.63
CA LEU A 64 3.90 7.12 2.38
C LEU A 64 5.21 6.91 3.15
N LYS A 65 6.37 7.07 2.47
CA LYS A 65 7.68 6.91 3.10
C LYS A 65 7.87 7.87 4.27
N ASN A 66 7.49 9.14 4.10
CA ASN A 66 7.61 10.15 5.16
C ASN A 66 6.69 9.84 6.34
N ILE A 67 5.45 9.41 6.10
CA ILE A 67 4.53 9.01 7.15
C ILE A 67 5.12 7.82 7.93
N LYS A 68 5.55 6.77 7.25
CA LYS A 68 6.08 5.57 7.91
C LYS A 68 7.40 5.81 8.65
N ALA A 69 8.17 6.81 8.24
CA ALA A 69 9.39 7.22 8.95
C ALA A 69 9.11 8.04 10.21
N SER A 70 8.07 8.88 10.22
CA SER A 70 7.77 9.80 11.32
C SER A 70 6.65 9.32 12.24
N THR A 71 5.64 8.65 11.71
CA THR A 71 4.43 8.18 12.41
C THR A 71 4.04 6.78 11.89
N PRO A 72 4.81 5.73 12.22
CA PRO A 72 4.60 4.39 11.66
C PRO A 72 3.25 3.76 12.04
N GLU A 73 2.62 4.23 13.10
CA GLU A 73 1.29 3.80 13.56
C GLU A 73 0.16 4.24 12.63
N VAL A 74 0.33 5.34 11.88
CA VAL A 74 -0.67 5.83 10.95
C VAL A 74 -0.79 4.87 9.77
N GLN A 75 -2.01 4.42 9.50
CA GLN A 75 -2.26 3.54 8.38
C GLN A 75 -2.47 4.34 7.10
N VAL A 76 -1.87 3.87 6.01
CA VAL A 76 -1.93 4.57 4.73
C VAL A 76 -2.57 3.66 3.69
N ILE A 77 -3.61 4.16 3.03
CA ILE A 77 -4.25 3.53 1.87
C ILE A 77 -3.99 4.42 0.66
N LEU A 78 -3.39 3.85 -0.39
CA LEU A 78 -3.18 4.57 -1.63
C LEU A 78 -4.37 4.39 -2.57
N MET A 79 -4.76 5.49 -3.21
CA MET A 79 -5.77 5.51 -4.27
C MET A 79 -5.10 5.91 -5.58
N THR A 80 -5.48 5.33 -6.71
CA THR A 80 -4.89 5.70 -7.99
C THR A 80 -5.78 5.39 -9.18
N GLY A 81 -5.77 6.27 -10.17
CA GLY A 81 -6.37 6.03 -11.48
C GLY A 81 -5.54 5.12 -12.41
N TYR A 82 -4.31 4.82 -12.03
CA TYR A 82 -3.41 3.96 -12.79
C TYR A 82 -3.05 2.74 -11.95
N ALA A 83 -3.79 1.65 -12.15
CA ALA A 83 -3.52 0.39 -11.48
C ALA A 83 -2.29 -0.28 -12.10
N ASP A 84 -1.09 0.20 -11.74
CA ASP A 84 0.16 -0.49 -12.04
C ASP A 84 0.50 -1.45 -10.90
N ILE A 85 0.59 -2.73 -11.24
CA ILE A 85 0.90 -3.81 -10.28
C ILE A 85 2.25 -3.55 -9.59
N GLN A 86 3.24 -3.01 -10.30
CA GLN A 86 4.58 -2.76 -9.73
C GLN A 86 4.52 -1.68 -8.64
N THR A 87 3.76 -0.62 -8.88
CA THR A 87 3.55 0.45 -7.90
C THR A 87 2.75 -0.04 -6.69
N ALA A 88 1.72 -0.86 -6.91
CA ALA A 88 0.97 -1.47 -5.81
C ALA A 88 1.87 -2.36 -4.93
N VAL A 89 2.68 -3.23 -5.54
CA VAL A 89 3.64 -4.06 -4.81
C VAL A 89 4.67 -3.23 -4.05
N LEU A 90 5.18 -2.15 -4.66
CA LEU A 90 6.09 -1.23 -4.00
C LEU A 90 5.45 -0.56 -2.79
N ALA A 91 4.23 -0.06 -2.93
CA ALA A 91 3.48 0.57 -1.84
C ALA A 91 3.31 -0.39 -0.65
N MET A 92 2.91 -1.63 -0.90
CA MET A 92 2.77 -2.65 0.14
C MET A 92 4.10 -2.97 0.83
N LYS A 93 5.21 -3.06 0.08
CA LYS A 93 6.56 -3.25 0.64
C LYS A 93 7.01 -2.08 1.52
N LEU A 94 6.57 -0.87 1.22
CA LEU A 94 6.87 0.34 1.99
C LEU A 94 5.95 0.53 3.20
N GLY A 95 5.03 -0.40 3.44
CA GLY A 95 4.15 -0.42 4.60
C GLY A 95 2.81 0.28 4.39
N ALA A 96 2.35 0.46 3.14
CA ALA A 96 0.96 0.80 2.91
C ALA A 96 0.06 -0.31 3.46
N PHE A 97 -1.08 0.08 4.04
CA PHE A 97 -2.05 -0.88 4.51
C PHE A 97 -2.78 -1.56 3.34
N ASP A 98 -3.19 -0.75 2.36
CA ASP A 98 -3.87 -1.24 1.17
C ASP A 98 -3.70 -0.27 -0.01
N TYR A 99 -4.19 -0.72 -1.18
CA TYR A 99 -4.13 -0.02 -2.44
C TYR A 99 -5.49 -0.13 -3.15
N VAL A 100 -6.03 0.98 -3.65
CA VAL A 100 -7.36 1.06 -4.25
C VAL A 100 -7.27 1.69 -5.63
N ALA A 101 -7.88 1.05 -6.62
CA ALA A 101 -8.00 1.62 -7.96
C ALA A 101 -9.15 2.64 -8.02
N LYS A 102 -8.93 3.79 -8.66
CA LYS A 102 -9.99 4.73 -9.05
C LYS A 102 -10.68 4.22 -10.33
N PRO A 103 -12.01 4.33 -10.49
CA PRO A 103 -12.94 5.06 -9.62
C PRO A 103 -13.20 4.35 -8.30
N VAL A 104 -13.07 5.08 -7.20
CA VAL A 104 -13.27 4.55 -5.85
C VAL A 104 -14.74 4.31 -5.58
N ILE A 105 -15.10 3.09 -5.22
CA ILE A 105 -16.43 2.76 -4.75
C ILE A 105 -16.51 3.11 -3.26
N PRO A 106 -17.41 4.03 -2.84
CA PRO A 106 -17.44 4.50 -1.46
C PRO A 106 -17.59 3.40 -0.41
N ASP A 107 -18.39 2.38 -0.67
CA ASP A 107 -18.59 1.27 0.27
C ASP A 107 -17.35 0.37 0.37
N GLU A 108 -16.56 0.23 -0.71
CA GLU A 108 -15.30 -0.50 -0.68
C GLU A 108 -14.26 0.23 0.19
N ILE A 109 -14.12 1.54 0.02
CA ILE A 109 -13.18 2.32 0.84
C ILE A 109 -13.58 2.33 2.32
N LEU A 110 -14.89 2.37 2.60
CA LEU A 110 -15.38 2.28 3.97
C LEU A 110 -14.96 0.97 4.63
N LYS A 111 -15.15 -0.15 3.94
CA LYS A 111 -14.74 -1.46 4.45
C LYS A 111 -13.24 -1.50 4.73
N LYS A 112 -12.42 -1.01 3.80
CA LYS A 112 -10.96 -0.94 3.98
C LYS A 112 -10.55 -0.07 5.17
N ILE A 113 -11.22 1.06 5.38
CA ILE A 113 -10.99 1.92 6.55
C ILE A 113 -11.35 1.17 7.84
N GLN A 114 -12.47 0.47 7.88
CA GLN A 114 -12.90 -0.31 9.05
C GLN A 114 -11.91 -1.46 9.34
N ASP A 115 -11.53 -2.23 8.34
CA ASP A 115 -10.52 -3.30 8.45
C ASP A 115 -9.19 -2.75 9.00
N THR A 116 -8.82 -1.54 8.58
CA THR A 116 -7.62 -0.82 9.03
C THR A 116 -7.69 -0.49 10.52
N LEU A 117 -8.81 0.06 10.96
CA LEU A 117 -9.02 0.47 12.36
C LEU A 117 -9.13 -0.73 13.30
N GLU A 118 -9.73 -1.82 12.85
CA GLU A 118 -9.82 -3.06 13.63
C GLU A 118 -8.43 -3.69 13.86
N GLN A 119 -7.56 -3.66 12.86
CA GLN A 119 -6.20 -4.20 13.00
C GLN A 119 -5.30 -3.35 13.90
N THR A 120 -5.53 -2.05 13.98
CA THR A 120 -4.82 -1.16 14.92
C THR A 120 -5.30 -1.32 16.36
N ALA A 121 -6.51 -1.80 16.59
CA ALA A 121 -7.06 -2.03 17.94
C ALA A 121 -6.56 -3.34 18.59
N VAL A 122 -5.91 -4.24 17.85
CA VAL A 122 -5.34 -5.48 18.38
C VAL A 122 -3.83 -5.31 18.58
N PRO A 123 -3.29 -5.42 19.83
CA PRO A 123 -1.84 -5.35 20.05
C PRO A 123 -1.10 -6.43 19.27
N GLU A 124 0.05 -6.06 18.74
CA GLU A 124 0.98 -6.85 17.92
C GLU A 124 1.31 -8.26 18.43
N GLN A 125 0.45 -9.25 18.17
CA GLN A 125 0.83 -10.64 18.39
C GLN A 125 0.58 -11.61 17.22
N LYS A 126 0.21 -11.12 16.02
CA LYS A 126 0.00 -12.01 14.86
C LYS A 126 0.56 -11.46 13.53
N LYS A 127 1.81 -10.98 13.51
CA LYS A 127 2.52 -10.69 12.24
C LYS A 127 3.45 -11.82 11.79
N ALA A 128 3.20 -13.08 12.18
CA ALA A 128 4.11 -14.18 11.87
C ALA A 128 3.56 -15.24 10.90
N ASP A 129 2.34 -15.17 10.38
CA ASP A 129 1.85 -16.25 9.51
C ASP A 129 0.80 -15.80 8.47
N LYS A 130 1.20 -14.88 7.57
CA LYS A 130 0.54 -14.80 6.25
C LYS A 130 1.58 -14.90 5.13
N LYS A 131 2.38 -15.96 5.15
CA LYS A 131 2.87 -16.54 3.90
C LYS A 131 1.66 -17.16 3.21
N ALA A 132 1.16 -16.52 2.17
CA ALA A 132 0.23 -17.14 1.26
C ALA A 132 0.86 -18.47 0.80
N PRO A 133 0.15 -19.60 0.83
CA PRO A 133 0.66 -20.80 0.20
C PRO A 133 0.68 -20.50 -1.30
N ILE A 134 1.87 -20.48 -1.87
CA ILE A 134 2.03 -20.58 -3.32
C ILE A 134 1.40 -21.91 -3.67
N GLY A 135 0.18 -21.84 -4.22
CA GLY A 135 -0.54 -23.01 -4.70
C GLY A 135 0.35 -23.76 -5.67
N ALA A 136 0.75 -24.95 -5.29
CA ALA A 136 1.38 -25.89 -6.19
C ALA A 136 0.37 -26.18 -7.32
N ILE A 137 0.59 -25.58 -8.47
CA ILE A 137 -0.08 -26.00 -9.71
C ILE A 137 0.55 -27.36 -10.05
N HIS A 138 -0.15 -28.40 -9.61
CA HIS A 138 0.18 -29.78 -9.99
C HIS A 138 -0.36 -29.99 -11.40
N GLN A 139 0.39 -29.54 -12.41
CA GLN A 139 0.19 -30.06 -13.76
C GLN A 139 0.88 -31.42 -13.82
N ARG A 140 0.03 -32.44 -13.80
CA ARG A 140 0.40 -33.82 -14.12
C ARG A 140 0.78 -33.87 -15.60
N TYR A 141 2.08 -33.89 -15.90
CA TYR A 141 2.59 -34.22 -17.21
C TYR A 141 3.10 -35.68 -17.13
N GLU A 142 2.33 -36.60 -17.69
CA GLU A 142 2.78 -37.97 -17.94
C GLU A 142 3.63 -37.97 -19.22
N SER A 143 4.78 -38.51 -19.11
CA SER A 143 5.55 -39.44 -19.93
C SER A 143 7.00 -39.03 -20.23
N GLY A 144 7.90 -39.90 -19.80
CA GLY A 144 9.11 -40.23 -20.58
C GLY A 144 10.39 -39.48 -20.23
N SER A 145 11.27 -40.25 -19.61
CA SER A 145 12.75 -40.12 -19.56
C SER A 145 13.34 -39.37 -18.34
N ARG A 146 14.18 -40.17 -17.69
CA ARG A 146 15.00 -39.82 -16.54
C ARG A 146 15.92 -38.62 -16.84
N GLN A 147 15.72 -37.51 -16.14
CA GLN A 147 16.77 -36.52 -15.89
C GLN A 147 16.68 -36.04 -14.45
N THR A 148 17.80 -36.17 -13.79
CA THR A 148 18.03 -35.85 -12.37
C THR A 148 17.87 -34.36 -12.14
N LEU A 149 16.79 -33.91 -11.45
CA LEU A 149 16.62 -32.55 -11.00
C LEU A 149 17.40 -32.32 -9.71
N ARG A 150 18.47 -31.55 -9.78
CA ARG A 150 19.12 -30.99 -8.59
C ARG A 150 18.26 -29.85 -8.05
N ILE A 151 17.73 -30.03 -6.86
CA ILE A 151 17.04 -28.99 -6.11
C ILE A 151 18.11 -28.09 -5.49
N TYR A 152 18.22 -26.86 -5.94
CA TYR A 152 18.99 -25.84 -5.23
C TYR A 152 18.11 -25.21 -4.17
N SER A 153 18.40 -25.49 -2.90
CA SER A 153 17.87 -24.74 -1.80
C SER A 153 18.60 -23.39 -1.74
N ILE A 154 17.90 -22.31 -2.05
CA ILE A 154 18.43 -20.95 -1.88
C ILE A 154 18.27 -20.60 -0.40
N GLY A 155 19.39 -20.70 0.33
CA GLY A 155 19.51 -20.21 1.69
C GLY A 155 19.47 -18.67 1.70
N SER A 156 18.87 -18.14 2.74
CA SER A 156 18.78 -16.72 3.04
C SER A 156 20.15 -16.14 3.42
N SER A 157 20.87 -15.58 2.48
CA SER A 157 21.88 -14.52 2.68
C SER A 157 22.55 -14.29 1.33
N ASP A 158 22.24 -13.13 0.73
CA ASP A 158 23.07 -12.41 -0.21
C ASP A 158 22.19 -11.47 -1.06
N TYR A 159 21.96 -10.29 -0.49
CA TYR A 159 21.17 -9.23 -1.13
C TYR A 159 22.04 -8.25 -1.94
N ASP A 160 23.32 -8.57 -2.16
CA ASP A 160 24.26 -7.63 -2.78
C ASP A 160 24.64 -7.91 -4.25
N ASP A 161 24.12 -8.98 -4.89
CA ASP A 161 24.57 -9.34 -6.24
C ASP A 161 23.58 -9.04 -7.39
N CYS A 162 22.56 -8.21 -7.17
CA CYS A 162 21.60 -7.86 -8.24
C CYS A 162 21.99 -6.65 -9.12
N ILE A 163 23.18 -6.09 -8.98
CA ILE A 163 23.57 -4.88 -9.74
C ILE A 163 24.38 -5.20 -11.03
N ASP A 164 24.82 -6.44 -11.24
CA ASP A 164 25.75 -6.74 -12.36
C ASP A 164 25.14 -7.40 -13.60
N TYR A 165 23.81 -7.54 -13.70
CA TYR A 165 23.18 -8.18 -14.87
C TYR A 165 22.90 -7.24 -16.05
N ARG A 166 23.24 -5.94 -15.98
CA ARG A 166 22.97 -4.95 -17.05
C ARG A 166 24.10 -4.74 -18.06
N ARG A 167 25.26 -5.40 -17.94
CA ARG A 167 26.41 -5.14 -18.81
C ARG A 167 26.76 -6.22 -19.82
N LYS A 168 25.98 -7.28 -19.98
CA LYS A 168 26.39 -8.42 -20.83
C LYS A 168 25.60 -8.67 -22.11
N TRP A 169 24.64 -7.83 -22.49
CA TRP A 169 23.83 -8.07 -23.70
C TRP A 169 23.70 -6.87 -24.66
N PHE A 170 24.73 -6.04 -24.78
CA PHE A 170 24.87 -5.14 -25.92
C PHE A 170 26.34 -5.12 -26.38
N ARG A 171 26.65 -6.06 -27.27
CA ARG A 171 27.64 -5.98 -28.34
C ARG A 171 27.14 -6.80 -29.50
#